data_86b33dd8dc0e10fa16f68cbae0bcdd96
#
_entry.id   86b33dd8dc0e10fa16f68cbae0bcdd96
#
_cell.length_a   1.000
_cell.length_b   1.000
_cell.length_c   1.000
_cell.angle_alpha   90.00
_cell.angle_beta   90.00
_cell.angle_gamma   90.00
#
_symmetry.space_group_name_H-M   'P 1'
#
loop_
_entity.id
_entity.type
_entity.pdbx_description
1 polymer ?
#
loop_
_entity_poly.entity_id
_entity_poly.type
_entity_poly.pdbx_seq_one_letter_code
_entity_poly.pdbx_strand_id
1 'polypeptide(L)'
;MSSIPLHLVTGFLGSGKTTFLKNYLEEFSGSRKIGIIQNEFSNVNVDSFELQQNKSGFEILEVNNGSVFCVCLLGSSVDSLDSFINQVQPDELVMEASGMSDPLSIGQILQSPKLKHKVYLDHVWCLVDAVNFKKITRLQTRVNHQIRIADTLIINKTDLAEDENDELVYLIKKLNPFAGIQLATFARVSFDLNKPVMKLWPSKENVENGRPDLESQVIKSNRLISANNLNEFLKVIQSGCIRSKGYINLTSGAKVLLQGIFDQFTLQEVEKFVAPTEFVVIGSFPEAQSYQKLFDNCCSK
;
A
#
# COMPACT_ATOMS: atom_id res chain seq x y z
N MET A 1 -19.55 2.26 13.31
CA MET A 1 -18.93 1.04 12.74
C MET A 1 -17.46 1.32 12.61
N SER A 2 -16.58 0.40 13.01
CA SER A 2 -15.14 0.53 12.74
C SER A 2 -14.91 0.52 11.24
N SER A 3 -13.95 1.32 10.74
CA SER A 3 -13.57 1.30 9.32
C SER A 3 -12.95 -0.04 8.97
N ILE A 4 -13.22 -0.56 7.79
CA ILE A 4 -12.75 -1.86 7.30
C ILE A 4 -11.37 -1.67 6.67
N PRO A 5 -10.34 -2.43 7.07
CA PRO A 5 -9.03 -2.40 6.44
C PRO A 5 -9.09 -2.96 5.01
N LEU A 6 -8.41 -2.29 4.09
CA LEU A 6 -8.23 -2.72 2.71
C LEU A 6 -6.76 -3.07 2.48
N HIS A 7 -6.50 -4.28 2.04
CA HIS A 7 -5.21 -4.74 1.55
C HIS A 7 -5.19 -4.66 0.03
N LEU A 8 -4.27 -3.88 -0.53
CA LEU A 8 -4.08 -3.78 -1.96
C LEU A 8 -2.98 -4.74 -2.41
N VAL A 9 -3.31 -5.63 -3.34
CA VAL A 9 -2.34 -6.52 -4.01
C VAL A 9 -2.10 -5.99 -5.41
N THR A 10 -0.89 -5.53 -5.67
CA THR A 10 -0.47 -4.97 -6.96
C THR A 10 0.78 -5.68 -7.48
N GLY A 11 1.20 -5.35 -8.70
CA GLY A 11 2.35 -5.94 -9.37
C GLY A 11 2.04 -6.23 -10.84
N PHE A 12 3.07 -6.32 -11.66
CA PHE A 12 2.92 -6.50 -13.10
C PHE A 12 2.24 -7.84 -13.48
N LEU A 13 1.82 -7.96 -14.73
CA LEU A 13 1.23 -9.20 -15.26
C LEU A 13 2.18 -10.38 -15.07
N GLY A 14 1.64 -11.49 -14.59
CA GLY A 14 2.40 -12.72 -14.35
C GLY A 14 3.32 -12.70 -13.13
N SER A 15 3.32 -11.65 -12.29
CA SER A 15 4.16 -11.59 -11.08
C SER A 15 3.75 -12.57 -9.96
N GLY A 16 2.54 -13.15 -10.04
CA GLY A 16 2.03 -14.13 -9.09
C GLY A 16 0.99 -13.59 -8.10
N LYS A 17 0.28 -12.50 -8.44
CA LYS A 17 -0.75 -11.89 -7.58
C LYS A 17 -1.85 -12.88 -7.16
N THR A 18 -2.40 -13.61 -8.12
CA THR A 18 -3.44 -14.62 -7.85
C THR A 18 -2.92 -15.74 -6.95
N THR A 19 -1.66 -16.16 -7.15
CA THR A 19 -1.01 -17.16 -6.26
C THR A 19 -0.84 -16.61 -4.84
N PHE A 20 -0.44 -15.33 -4.71
CA PHE A 20 -0.38 -14.66 -3.42
C PHE A 20 -1.74 -14.61 -2.74
N LEU A 21 -2.79 -14.25 -3.48
CA LEU A 21 -4.15 -14.19 -2.96
C LEU A 21 -4.62 -15.56 -2.44
N LYS A 22 -4.31 -16.65 -3.16
CA LYS A 22 -4.59 -18.03 -2.70
C LYS A 22 -3.88 -18.30 -1.36
N ASN A 23 -2.58 -18.00 -1.25
CA ASN A 23 -1.82 -18.19 -0.01
C ASN A 23 -2.38 -17.34 1.14
N TYR A 24 -2.79 -16.09 0.85
CA TYR A 24 -3.40 -15.19 1.83
C TYR A 24 -4.72 -15.76 2.37
N LEU A 25 -5.57 -16.23 1.49
CA LEU A 25 -6.84 -16.86 1.87
C LEU A 25 -6.65 -18.16 2.65
N GLU A 26 -5.64 -18.94 2.30
CA GLU A 26 -5.29 -20.17 3.06
C GLU A 26 -4.92 -19.86 4.50
N GLU A 27 -4.23 -18.75 4.74
CA GLU A 27 -3.81 -18.34 6.08
C GLU A 27 -4.97 -17.77 6.91
N PHE A 28 -5.82 -16.91 6.31
CA PHE A 28 -6.72 -16.07 7.09
C PHE A 28 -8.22 -16.40 6.99
N SER A 29 -8.68 -17.10 5.96
CA SER A 29 -10.13 -17.34 5.76
C SER A 29 -10.79 -18.17 6.87
N GLY A 30 -10.01 -18.91 7.65
CA GLY A 30 -10.51 -19.66 8.82
C GLY A 30 -10.77 -18.79 10.06
N SER A 31 -10.23 -17.58 10.11
CA SER A 31 -10.28 -16.70 11.29
C SER A 31 -10.98 -15.37 11.06
N ARG A 32 -11.17 -14.95 9.79
CA ARG A 32 -11.74 -13.66 9.39
C ARG A 32 -12.66 -13.83 8.20
N LYS A 33 -13.69 -13.00 8.14
CA LYS A 33 -14.55 -12.89 6.95
C LYS A 33 -13.91 -11.92 5.96
N ILE A 34 -13.40 -12.45 4.86
CA ILE A 34 -12.64 -11.69 3.87
C ILE A 34 -13.53 -11.35 2.68
N GLY A 35 -13.59 -10.06 2.33
CA GLY A 35 -14.17 -9.61 1.07
C GLY A 35 -13.08 -9.45 0.01
N ILE A 36 -13.18 -10.18 -1.08
CA ILE A 36 -12.23 -10.12 -2.19
C ILE A 36 -12.80 -9.26 -3.29
N ILE A 37 -11.99 -8.33 -3.82
CA ILE A 37 -12.32 -7.50 -4.96
C ILE A 37 -11.33 -7.84 -6.07
N GLN A 38 -11.81 -8.50 -7.11
CA GLN A 38 -11.00 -8.84 -8.29
C GLN A 38 -11.39 -7.96 -9.46
N ASN A 39 -10.36 -7.41 -10.09
CA ASN A 39 -10.51 -6.62 -11.31
C ASN A 39 -9.90 -7.39 -12.47
N GLU A 40 -10.70 -8.14 -13.18
CA GLU A 40 -10.21 -9.00 -14.25
C GLU A 40 -10.46 -8.43 -15.64
N PHE A 41 -9.37 -8.45 -16.43
CA PHE A 41 -9.40 -8.11 -17.87
C PHE A 41 -9.61 -9.35 -18.76
N SER A 42 -9.65 -10.56 -18.19
CA SER A 42 -9.76 -11.80 -18.96
C SER A 42 -11.17 -12.36 -18.93
N ASN A 43 -11.66 -12.76 -20.10
CA ASN A 43 -12.96 -13.41 -20.30
C ASN A 43 -13.03 -14.84 -19.73
N VAL A 44 -12.08 -15.25 -18.89
CA VAL A 44 -12.00 -16.60 -18.34
C VAL A 44 -11.79 -16.50 -16.84
N ASN A 45 -12.88 -16.60 -16.09
CA ASN A 45 -12.93 -16.65 -14.62
C ASN A 45 -12.37 -17.96 -14.05
N VAL A 46 -11.22 -18.43 -14.52
CA VAL A 46 -10.64 -19.70 -14.04
C VAL A 46 -10.18 -19.58 -12.60
N ASP A 47 -9.65 -18.41 -12.25
CA ASP A 47 -9.06 -18.20 -10.92
C ASP A 47 -10.13 -18.04 -9.82
N SER A 48 -11.24 -17.35 -10.10
CA SER A 48 -12.36 -17.24 -9.15
C SER A 48 -13.05 -18.57 -8.89
N PHE A 49 -13.18 -19.40 -9.93
CA PHE A 49 -13.80 -20.74 -9.81
C PHE A 49 -12.95 -21.69 -8.94
N GLU A 50 -11.62 -21.66 -9.07
CA GLU A 50 -10.72 -22.44 -8.21
C GLU A 50 -10.73 -21.97 -6.74
N LEU A 51 -10.90 -20.66 -6.49
CA LEU A 51 -11.01 -20.12 -5.15
C LEU A 51 -12.32 -20.49 -4.48
N GLN A 52 -13.45 -20.49 -5.22
CA GLN A 52 -14.79 -20.80 -4.70
C GLN A 52 -14.98 -22.27 -4.32
N GLN A 53 -14.25 -23.20 -4.93
CA GLN A 53 -14.50 -24.64 -4.72
C GLN A 53 -14.06 -25.18 -3.35
N ASN A 54 -13.24 -24.47 -2.56
CA ASN A 54 -12.51 -25.12 -1.48
C ASN A 54 -12.68 -24.58 -0.05
N LYS A 55 -13.32 -23.41 0.24
CA LYS A 55 -13.40 -22.93 1.63
C LYS A 55 -14.56 -21.96 1.91
N SER A 56 -15.17 -22.10 3.10
CA SER A 56 -16.02 -21.11 3.75
C SER A 56 -15.13 -20.03 4.39
N GLY A 57 -15.53 -18.76 4.34
CA GLY A 57 -14.87 -17.67 5.05
C GLY A 57 -14.48 -16.47 4.18
N PHE A 58 -14.77 -16.50 2.88
CA PHE A 58 -14.60 -15.33 2.02
C PHE A 58 -15.75 -15.20 1.00
N GLU A 59 -15.95 -13.97 0.54
CA GLU A 59 -16.90 -13.62 -0.50
C GLU A 59 -16.19 -12.82 -1.58
N ILE A 60 -16.53 -13.05 -2.85
CA ILE A 60 -15.87 -12.42 -4.00
C ILE A 60 -16.80 -11.41 -4.66
N LEU A 61 -16.33 -10.18 -4.83
CA LEU A 61 -16.89 -9.19 -5.73
C LEU A 61 -16.07 -9.17 -7.03
N GLU A 62 -16.62 -9.71 -8.09
CA GLU A 62 -16.06 -9.56 -9.43
C GLU A 62 -16.53 -8.25 -10.05
N VAL A 63 -15.57 -7.40 -10.40
CA VAL A 63 -15.88 -6.15 -11.11
C VAL A 63 -15.67 -6.36 -12.60
N ASN A 64 -16.75 -6.75 -13.29
CA ASN A 64 -16.77 -6.99 -14.71
C ASN A 64 -16.88 -5.66 -15.49
N ASN A 65 -16.27 -5.60 -16.68
CA ASN A 65 -16.31 -4.50 -17.66
C ASN A 65 -15.32 -3.35 -17.47
N GLY A 66 -14.06 -3.67 -17.55
CA GLY A 66 -13.03 -2.64 -17.64
C GLY A 66 -12.61 -2.14 -16.25
N SER A 67 -11.38 -1.88 -16.14
CA SER A 67 -10.66 -1.54 -14.93
C SER A 67 -11.50 -0.74 -13.92
N VAL A 68 -11.65 -1.24 -12.68
CA VAL A 68 -12.05 -0.44 -11.49
C VAL A 68 -11.26 0.86 -11.44
N PHE A 69 -10.13 0.89 -12.11
CA PHE A 69 -9.18 1.99 -12.23
C PHE A 69 -9.42 2.88 -13.46
N CYS A 70 -10.49 2.69 -14.21
CA CYS A 70 -10.85 3.62 -15.26
C CYS A 70 -11.72 4.73 -14.69
N VAL A 71 -11.28 5.98 -14.79
CA VAL A 71 -11.99 7.18 -14.30
C VAL A 71 -13.45 7.24 -14.83
N CYS A 72 -13.70 6.70 -16.02
CA CYS A 72 -15.03 6.65 -16.60
C CYS A 72 -16.01 5.68 -15.94
N LEU A 73 -15.53 4.72 -15.12
CA LEU A 73 -16.36 3.73 -14.42
C LEU A 73 -16.33 3.88 -12.89
N LEU A 74 -15.72 4.95 -12.38
CA LEU A 74 -15.51 5.19 -10.96
C LEU A 74 -16.82 5.13 -10.16
N GLY A 75 -17.89 5.73 -10.68
CA GLY A 75 -19.20 5.77 -10.01
C GLY A 75 -19.80 4.38 -9.81
N SER A 76 -19.86 3.56 -10.87
CA SER A 76 -20.40 2.20 -10.79
C SER A 76 -19.57 1.28 -9.89
N SER A 77 -18.25 1.44 -9.88
CA SER A 77 -17.35 0.67 -9.02
C SER A 77 -17.53 1.02 -7.54
N VAL A 78 -17.71 2.30 -7.22
CA VAL A 78 -18.02 2.77 -5.86
C VAL A 78 -19.34 2.20 -5.37
N ASP A 79 -20.37 2.22 -6.21
CA ASP A 79 -21.71 1.72 -5.85
C ASP A 79 -21.70 0.20 -5.64
N SER A 80 -21.01 -0.54 -6.51
CA SER A 80 -20.86 -1.99 -6.36
C SER A 80 -20.11 -2.35 -5.09
N LEU A 81 -19.01 -1.64 -4.79
CA LEU A 81 -18.23 -1.87 -3.58
C LEU A 81 -19.01 -1.50 -2.31
N ASP A 82 -19.74 -0.39 -2.31
CA ASP A 82 -20.57 -0.01 -1.18
C ASP A 82 -21.68 -1.04 -0.91
N SER A 83 -22.36 -1.51 -1.96
CA SER A 83 -23.38 -2.55 -1.87
C SER A 83 -22.80 -3.87 -1.36
N PHE A 84 -21.64 -4.28 -1.86
CA PHE A 84 -20.94 -5.48 -1.42
C PHE A 84 -20.57 -5.41 0.07
N ILE A 85 -19.99 -4.30 0.52
CA ILE A 85 -19.66 -4.08 1.94
C ILE A 85 -20.88 -4.18 2.84
N ASN A 86 -21.98 -3.53 2.44
CA ASN A 86 -23.21 -3.54 3.23
C ASN A 86 -23.85 -4.94 3.30
N GLN A 87 -23.75 -5.73 2.24
CA GLN A 87 -24.32 -7.07 2.16
C GLN A 87 -23.45 -8.10 2.87
N VAL A 88 -22.13 -8.06 2.62
CA VAL A 88 -21.19 -9.07 3.13
C VAL A 88 -20.75 -8.76 4.55
N GLN A 89 -20.59 -7.48 4.91
CA GLN A 89 -20.03 -7.06 6.20
C GLN A 89 -18.70 -7.77 6.53
N PRO A 90 -17.67 -7.62 5.67
CA PRO A 90 -16.41 -8.30 5.87
C PRO A 90 -15.60 -7.66 7.01
N ASP A 91 -14.75 -8.46 7.65
CA ASP A 91 -13.78 -7.99 8.65
C ASP A 91 -12.62 -7.24 7.98
N GLU A 92 -12.27 -7.65 6.75
CA GLU A 92 -11.24 -7.03 5.91
C GLU A 92 -11.56 -7.18 4.43
N LEU A 93 -10.98 -6.29 3.62
CA LEU A 93 -11.07 -6.33 2.16
C LEU A 93 -9.67 -6.59 1.57
N VAL A 94 -9.61 -7.46 0.56
CA VAL A 94 -8.40 -7.67 -0.25
C VAL A 94 -8.74 -7.35 -1.70
N MET A 95 -8.06 -6.37 -2.27
CA MET A 95 -8.26 -5.95 -3.65
C MET A 95 -7.07 -6.35 -4.52
N GLU A 96 -7.32 -7.18 -5.52
CA GLU A 96 -6.33 -7.49 -6.55
C GLU A 96 -6.42 -6.45 -7.68
N ALA A 97 -5.36 -5.67 -7.82
CA ALA A 97 -5.22 -4.73 -8.93
C ALA A 97 -4.79 -5.44 -10.21
N SER A 98 -5.32 -5.03 -11.36
CA SER A 98 -4.81 -5.53 -12.64
C SER A 98 -3.33 -5.15 -12.80
N GLY A 99 -2.54 -6.01 -13.47
CA GLY A 99 -1.10 -5.78 -13.63
C GLY A 99 -0.72 -4.51 -14.38
N MET A 100 -1.66 -3.90 -15.10
CA MET A 100 -1.50 -2.64 -15.84
C MET A 100 -2.15 -1.45 -15.14
N SER A 101 -2.78 -1.64 -13.99
CA SER A 101 -3.47 -0.59 -13.26
C SER A 101 -2.49 0.37 -12.59
N ASP A 102 -2.83 1.66 -12.61
CA ASP A 102 -2.18 2.64 -11.77
C ASP A 102 -2.81 2.59 -10.36
N PRO A 103 -2.05 2.23 -9.34
CA PRO A 103 -2.60 2.12 -8.00
C PRO A 103 -3.08 3.46 -7.42
N LEU A 104 -2.69 4.58 -8.03
CA LEU A 104 -3.13 5.91 -7.60
C LEU A 104 -4.65 6.10 -7.74
N SER A 105 -5.29 5.40 -8.68
CA SER A 105 -6.74 5.47 -8.87
C SER A 105 -7.55 4.86 -7.72
N ILE A 106 -6.96 3.99 -6.90
CA ILE A 106 -7.62 3.47 -5.68
C ILE A 106 -7.91 4.58 -4.69
N GLY A 107 -7.02 5.55 -4.55
CA GLY A 107 -7.25 6.69 -3.70
C GLY A 107 -8.53 7.44 -4.04
N GLN A 108 -8.83 7.63 -5.33
CA GLN A 108 -10.05 8.28 -5.78
C GLN A 108 -11.31 7.50 -5.40
N ILE A 109 -11.25 6.15 -5.46
CA ILE A 109 -12.34 5.28 -5.02
C ILE A 109 -12.57 5.43 -3.52
N LEU A 110 -11.50 5.34 -2.72
CA LEU A 110 -11.57 5.43 -1.26
C LEU A 110 -11.99 6.82 -0.77
N GLN A 111 -11.68 7.89 -1.51
CA GLN A 111 -12.09 9.26 -1.21
C GLN A 111 -13.58 9.52 -1.51
N SER A 112 -14.26 8.61 -2.20
CA SER A 112 -15.68 8.79 -2.52
C SER A 112 -16.51 8.98 -1.25
N PRO A 113 -17.56 9.83 -1.25
CA PRO A 113 -18.41 10.09 -0.08
C PRO A 113 -19.00 8.82 0.54
N LYS A 114 -19.23 7.77 -0.26
CA LYS A 114 -19.81 6.50 0.18
C LYS A 114 -18.82 5.62 0.95
N LEU A 115 -17.51 5.70 0.61
CA LEU A 115 -16.50 4.77 1.12
C LEU A 115 -15.53 5.39 2.12
N LYS A 116 -15.28 6.70 2.06
CA LYS A 116 -14.22 7.38 2.85
C LYS A 116 -14.29 7.19 4.37
N HIS A 117 -15.44 6.84 4.91
CA HIS A 117 -15.63 6.56 6.35
C HIS A 117 -15.84 5.08 6.64
N LYS A 118 -15.93 4.24 5.60
CA LYS A 118 -16.19 2.81 5.73
C LYS A 118 -14.93 1.97 5.54
N VAL A 119 -14.02 2.44 4.67
CA VAL A 119 -12.83 1.68 4.24
C VAL A 119 -11.59 2.56 4.33
N TYR A 120 -10.48 1.99 4.80
CA TYR A 120 -9.18 2.65 4.75
C TYR A 120 -8.12 1.70 4.17
N LEU A 121 -7.12 2.25 3.47
CA LEU A 121 -6.01 1.45 2.96
C LEU A 121 -5.07 1.12 4.12
N ASP A 122 -5.01 -0.16 4.47
CA ASP A 122 -4.14 -0.65 5.53
C ASP A 122 -2.76 -1.06 5.02
N HIS A 123 -2.70 -1.90 4.00
CA HIS A 123 -1.45 -2.43 3.49
C HIS A 123 -1.41 -2.54 1.96
N VAL A 124 -0.26 -2.24 1.38
CA VAL A 124 0.01 -2.39 -0.06
C VAL A 124 1.09 -3.45 -0.27
N TRP A 125 0.68 -4.57 -0.84
CA TRP A 125 1.56 -5.66 -1.28
C TRP A 125 1.88 -5.46 -2.76
N CYS A 126 3.15 -5.42 -3.14
CA CYS A 126 3.54 -5.36 -4.54
C CYS A 126 4.40 -6.56 -4.90
N LEU A 127 3.93 -7.37 -5.83
CA LEU A 127 4.65 -8.53 -6.34
C LEU A 127 5.53 -8.13 -7.54
N VAL A 128 6.79 -8.51 -7.46
CA VAL A 128 7.80 -8.27 -8.48
C VAL A 128 8.25 -9.62 -9.03
N ASP A 129 8.20 -9.79 -10.35
CA ASP A 129 8.70 -10.98 -11.04
C ASP A 129 10.21 -10.88 -11.19
N ALA A 130 10.97 -11.72 -10.46
CA ALA A 130 12.43 -11.69 -10.47
C ALA A 130 13.02 -11.88 -11.87
N VAL A 131 12.41 -12.74 -12.68
CA VAL A 131 12.92 -13.09 -14.03
C VAL A 131 12.73 -11.94 -15.04
N ASN A 132 11.60 -11.20 -14.91
CA ASN A 132 11.23 -10.23 -15.94
C ASN A 132 11.39 -8.76 -15.51
N PHE A 133 11.74 -8.50 -14.26
CA PHE A 133 11.79 -7.14 -13.70
C PHE A 133 12.63 -6.18 -14.55
N LYS A 134 13.87 -6.55 -14.88
CA LYS A 134 14.80 -5.69 -15.65
C LYS A 134 14.26 -5.30 -17.03
N LYS A 135 13.44 -6.18 -17.64
CA LYS A 135 12.80 -5.92 -18.94
C LYS A 135 11.63 -4.95 -18.81
N ILE A 136 10.90 -5.07 -17.72
CA ILE A 136 9.63 -4.35 -17.48
C ILE A 136 9.89 -2.91 -17.00
N THR A 137 10.84 -2.70 -16.08
CA THR A 137 11.10 -1.37 -15.47
C THR A 137 11.56 -0.32 -16.46
N ARG A 138 12.19 -0.71 -17.55
CA ARG A 138 12.61 0.21 -18.61
C ARG A 138 11.44 0.76 -19.43
N LEU A 139 10.27 0.15 -19.34
CA LEU A 139 9.15 0.40 -20.25
C LEU A 139 7.93 1.05 -19.56
N GLN A 140 7.80 1.03 -18.21
CA GLN A 140 6.50 1.33 -17.60
C GLN A 140 6.59 2.17 -16.31
N THR A 141 6.11 3.41 -16.42
CA THR A 141 5.87 4.33 -15.28
C THR A 141 5.01 3.68 -14.18
N ARG A 142 3.99 2.91 -14.59
CA ARG A 142 3.04 2.27 -13.67
C ARG A 142 3.69 1.25 -12.74
N VAL A 143 4.68 0.49 -13.21
CA VAL A 143 5.44 -0.44 -12.38
C VAL A 143 6.21 0.30 -11.29
N ASN A 144 6.81 1.44 -11.64
CA ASN A 144 7.49 2.28 -10.66
C ASN A 144 6.52 2.83 -9.60
N HIS A 145 5.29 3.24 -10.00
CA HIS A 145 4.26 3.67 -9.05
C HIS A 145 3.85 2.53 -8.13
N GLN A 146 3.64 1.32 -8.66
CA GLN A 146 3.31 0.13 -7.87
C GLN A 146 4.38 -0.17 -6.81
N ILE A 147 5.66 -0.10 -7.19
CA ILE A 147 6.79 -0.33 -6.28
C ILE A 147 6.88 0.79 -5.23
N ARG A 148 6.76 2.05 -5.64
CA ARG A 148 6.96 3.20 -4.75
C ARG A 148 5.92 3.31 -3.63
N ILE A 149 4.67 2.95 -3.90
CA ILE A 149 3.61 3.01 -2.88
C ILE A 149 3.51 1.77 -2.01
N ALA A 150 4.26 0.71 -2.33
CA ALA A 150 4.19 -0.55 -1.61
C ALA A 150 4.72 -0.42 -0.17
N ASP A 151 4.02 -1.05 0.76
CA ASP A 151 4.50 -1.27 2.12
C ASP A 151 5.39 -2.51 2.21
N THR A 152 5.06 -3.54 1.41
CA THR A 152 5.87 -4.75 1.26
C THR A 152 6.03 -5.11 -0.20
N LEU A 153 7.27 -5.33 -0.60
CA LEU A 153 7.68 -5.81 -1.92
C LEU A 153 8.01 -7.29 -1.83
N ILE A 154 7.32 -8.08 -2.63
CA ILE A 154 7.53 -9.53 -2.71
C ILE A 154 8.25 -9.82 -4.02
N ILE A 155 9.53 -10.10 -3.94
CA ILE A 155 10.31 -10.56 -5.09
C ILE A 155 10.02 -12.04 -5.28
N ASN A 156 9.16 -12.35 -6.24
CA ASN A 156 8.66 -13.70 -6.48
C ASN A 156 9.42 -14.38 -7.62
N LYS A 157 9.39 -15.71 -7.67
CA LYS A 157 10.10 -16.56 -8.63
C LYS A 157 11.63 -16.50 -8.46
N THR A 158 12.08 -16.35 -7.23
CA THR A 158 13.52 -16.25 -6.92
C THR A 158 14.29 -17.53 -7.23
N ASP A 159 13.60 -18.66 -7.27
CA ASP A 159 14.11 -19.96 -7.71
C ASP A 159 14.51 -20.00 -9.20
N LEU A 160 13.96 -19.10 -10.01
CA LEU A 160 14.24 -19.00 -11.44
C LEU A 160 15.27 -17.90 -11.78
N ALA A 161 15.75 -17.15 -10.80
CA ALA A 161 16.66 -16.01 -10.97
C ALA A 161 17.70 -15.92 -9.83
N GLU A 162 18.22 -17.05 -9.36
CA GLU A 162 19.07 -17.13 -8.16
C GLU A 162 20.27 -16.18 -8.20
N ASP A 163 20.98 -16.12 -9.33
CA ASP A 163 22.18 -15.28 -9.50
C ASP A 163 21.89 -13.77 -9.55
N GLU A 164 20.63 -13.35 -9.74
CA GLU A 164 20.24 -11.95 -9.93
C GLU A 164 19.52 -11.34 -8.72
N ASN A 165 19.22 -12.14 -7.71
CA ASN A 165 18.38 -11.70 -6.59
C ASN A 165 18.97 -10.51 -5.82
N ASP A 166 20.27 -10.49 -5.54
CA ASP A 166 20.93 -9.42 -4.79
C ASP A 166 20.90 -8.09 -5.56
N GLU A 167 21.20 -8.14 -6.87
CA GLU A 167 21.11 -6.95 -7.73
C GLU A 167 19.68 -6.43 -7.81
N LEU A 168 18.71 -7.33 -7.90
CA LEU A 168 17.31 -6.98 -7.95
C LEU A 168 16.84 -6.32 -6.65
N VAL A 169 17.21 -6.86 -5.49
CA VAL A 169 16.97 -6.25 -4.19
C VAL A 169 17.56 -4.84 -4.13
N TYR A 170 18.77 -4.64 -4.61
CA TYR A 170 19.43 -3.34 -4.67
C TYR A 170 18.64 -2.33 -5.55
N LEU A 171 18.23 -2.74 -6.76
CA LEU A 171 17.47 -1.90 -7.68
C LEU A 171 16.10 -1.52 -7.10
N ILE A 172 15.42 -2.47 -6.48
CA ILE A 172 14.12 -2.22 -5.85
C ILE A 172 14.25 -1.29 -4.65
N LYS A 173 15.30 -1.45 -3.84
CA LYS A 173 15.59 -0.54 -2.72
C LYS A 173 15.88 0.90 -3.16
N LYS A 174 16.46 1.09 -4.33
CA LYS A 174 16.61 2.43 -4.92
C LYS A 174 15.26 3.05 -5.29
N LEU A 175 14.30 2.26 -5.75
CA LEU A 175 12.95 2.74 -6.11
C LEU A 175 12.09 2.99 -4.88
N ASN A 176 12.13 2.11 -3.88
CA ASN A 176 11.41 2.24 -2.63
C ASN A 176 12.26 1.74 -1.44
N PRO A 177 13.05 2.63 -0.82
CA PRO A 177 13.87 2.27 0.34
C PRO A 177 13.06 2.00 1.62
N PHE A 178 11.76 2.32 1.64
CA PHE A 178 10.91 2.27 2.83
C PHE A 178 10.11 0.97 2.94
N ALA A 179 9.93 0.26 1.82
CA ALA A 179 9.20 -0.99 1.82
C ALA A 179 10.00 -2.13 2.48
N GLY A 180 9.28 -3.03 3.16
CA GLY A 180 9.82 -4.34 3.50
C GLY A 180 10.04 -5.16 2.25
N ILE A 181 11.08 -5.98 2.21
CA ILE A 181 11.34 -6.87 1.09
C ILE A 181 11.31 -8.32 1.58
N GLN A 182 10.57 -9.16 0.87
CA GLN A 182 10.54 -10.60 1.05
C GLN A 182 10.89 -11.28 -0.28
N LEU A 183 11.80 -12.25 -0.22
CA LEU A 183 12.09 -13.15 -1.33
C LEU A 183 11.12 -14.33 -1.28
N ALA A 184 10.55 -14.71 -2.41
CA ALA A 184 9.52 -15.74 -2.46
C ALA A 184 9.62 -16.64 -3.69
N THR A 185 9.17 -17.86 -3.50
CA THR A 185 8.85 -18.81 -4.55
C THR A 185 7.36 -19.18 -4.40
N PHE A 186 6.62 -19.18 -5.51
CA PHE A 186 5.15 -19.35 -5.51
C PHE A 186 4.42 -18.39 -4.56
N ALA A 187 4.93 -17.16 -4.44
CA ALA A 187 4.39 -16.09 -3.60
C ALA A 187 4.18 -16.51 -2.12
N ARG A 188 4.94 -17.46 -1.60
CA ARG A 188 4.92 -17.88 -0.20
C ARG A 188 5.72 -16.90 0.63
N VAL A 189 5.06 -16.20 1.53
CA VAL A 189 5.61 -15.11 2.36
C VAL A 189 5.12 -15.22 3.79
N SER A 190 5.77 -14.49 4.69
CA SER A 190 5.23 -14.25 6.03
C SER A 190 4.23 -13.09 5.97
N PHE A 191 3.02 -13.32 6.46
CA PHE A 191 1.97 -12.30 6.56
C PHE A 191 1.99 -11.55 7.91
N ASP A 192 3.10 -11.55 8.63
CA ASP A 192 3.22 -10.88 9.92
C ASP A 192 3.16 -9.35 9.73
N LEU A 193 1.95 -8.81 9.79
CA LEU A 193 1.66 -7.37 9.67
C LEU A 193 2.10 -6.57 10.90
N ASN A 194 2.39 -7.24 12.03
CA ASN A 194 2.78 -6.59 13.28
C ASN A 194 4.27 -6.22 13.34
N LYS A 195 5.08 -6.70 12.41
CA LYS A 195 6.47 -6.26 12.31
C LYS A 195 6.51 -4.87 11.69
N PRO A 196 7.09 -3.88 12.39
CA PRO A 196 7.33 -2.58 11.76
C PRO A 196 8.17 -2.80 10.51
N VAL A 197 7.58 -2.49 9.37
CA VAL A 197 8.21 -2.64 8.04
C VAL A 197 9.37 -1.65 7.86
N MET A 198 9.43 -0.62 8.69
CA MET A 198 10.52 0.34 8.69
C MET A 198 11.70 -0.20 9.51
N LYS A 199 12.69 -0.77 8.85
CA LYS A 199 14.05 -0.76 9.38
C LYS A 199 14.54 0.68 9.33
N LEU A 200 14.95 1.23 10.47
CA LEU A 200 15.69 2.49 10.56
C LEU A 200 16.83 2.43 9.53
N TRP A 201 16.74 3.24 8.50
CA TRP A 201 17.73 3.26 7.44
C TRP A 201 18.78 4.32 7.77
N PRO A 202 20.08 4.01 7.66
CA PRO A 202 21.10 5.04 7.82
C PRO A 202 20.92 6.10 6.71
N SER A 203 20.86 7.34 7.15
CA SER A 203 20.70 8.54 6.35
C SER A 203 21.76 8.70 5.26
N LYS A 204 21.37 9.36 4.17
CA LYS A 204 22.19 9.96 3.12
C LYS A 204 22.58 9.09 1.93
N GLU A 205 21.60 8.50 1.26
CA GLU A 205 21.75 8.38 -0.18
C GLU A 205 20.57 9.12 -0.82
N ASN A 206 20.90 10.09 -1.69
CA ASN A 206 19.91 10.72 -2.54
C ASN A 206 19.23 9.60 -3.34
N VAL A 207 17.95 9.38 -3.06
CA VAL A 207 17.11 8.54 -3.91
C VAL A 207 17.10 9.23 -5.26
N GLU A 208 17.77 8.64 -6.27
CA GLU A 208 17.71 9.16 -7.63
C GLU A 208 16.25 9.21 -8.05
N ASN A 209 15.72 10.41 -8.17
CA ASN A 209 14.36 10.67 -8.59
C ASN A 209 14.19 10.21 -10.04
N GLY A 210 13.71 9.00 -10.22
CA GLY A 210 13.45 8.44 -11.55
C GLY A 210 12.21 8.99 -12.24
N ARG A 211 11.69 10.17 -11.87
CA ARG A 211 10.79 11.09 -12.60
C ARG A 211 10.23 12.18 -11.68
N PRO A 212 9.90 13.38 -12.20
CA PRO A 212 9.45 14.54 -11.44
C PRO A 212 8.01 14.44 -10.87
N ASP A 213 7.27 13.38 -11.14
CA ASP A 213 5.87 13.26 -10.78
C ASP A 213 5.62 12.67 -9.38
N LEU A 214 6.56 11.91 -8.81
CA LEU A 214 6.48 11.39 -7.45
C LEU A 214 7.81 11.52 -6.72
N GLU A 215 7.77 12.23 -5.61
CA GLU A 215 8.91 12.41 -4.70
C GLU A 215 8.64 11.71 -3.37
N SER A 216 9.71 11.43 -2.64
CA SER A 216 9.64 10.90 -1.28
C SER A 216 10.41 11.82 -0.35
N GLN A 217 9.78 12.27 0.72
CA GLN A 217 10.42 13.03 1.78
C GLN A 217 10.36 12.25 3.09
N VAL A 218 11.50 12.03 3.72
CA VAL A 218 11.60 11.42 5.06
C VAL A 218 11.67 12.53 6.09
N ILE A 219 10.76 12.47 7.05
CA ILE A 219 10.70 13.40 8.18
C ILE A 219 11.23 12.67 9.42
N LYS A 220 12.26 13.25 10.04
CA LYS A 220 12.87 12.74 11.28
C LYS A 220 12.91 13.83 12.33
N SER A 221 12.49 13.53 13.55
CA SER A 221 12.54 14.50 14.64
C SER A 221 12.72 13.81 16.00
N ASN A 222 13.55 14.40 16.84
CA ASN A 222 13.62 14.07 18.27
C ASN A 222 12.65 14.91 19.11
N ARG A 223 11.95 15.86 18.49
CA ARG A 223 10.97 16.72 19.15
C ARG A 223 9.61 16.04 19.19
N LEU A 224 8.81 16.45 20.14
CA LEU A 224 7.43 15.99 20.30
C LEU A 224 6.48 16.96 19.59
N ILE A 225 5.37 16.43 19.09
CA ILE A 225 4.31 17.23 18.46
C ILE A 225 2.99 17.03 19.21
N SER A 226 2.20 18.09 19.38
CA SER A 226 0.85 17.94 19.93
C SER A 226 -0.10 17.32 18.91
N ALA A 227 -1.15 16.62 19.34
CA ALA A 227 -2.15 16.06 18.45
C ALA A 227 -2.81 17.13 17.54
N ASN A 228 -3.05 18.33 18.07
CA ASN A 228 -3.60 19.44 17.29
C ASN A 228 -2.64 19.91 16.20
N ASN A 229 -1.36 20.13 16.54
CA ASN A 229 -0.35 20.55 15.57
C ASN A 229 -0.09 19.46 14.52
N LEU A 230 -0.15 18.19 14.90
CA LEU A 230 -0.06 17.08 13.98
C LEU A 230 -1.22 17.12 12.97
N ASN A 231 -2.44 17.33 13.43
CA ASN A 231 -3.60 17.45 12.53
C ASN A 231 -3.45 18.63 11.57
N GLU A 232 -2.94 19.79 12.03
CA GLU A 232 -2.68 20.94 11.14
C GLU A 232 -1.58 20.61 10.10
N PHE A 233 -0.52 19.92 10.51
CA PHE A 233 0.52 19.46 9.60
C PHE A 233 -0.07 18.49 8.54
N LEU A 234 -0.89 17.53 8.95
CA LEU A 234 -1.51 16.57 8.04
C LEU A 234 -2.44 17.25 7.03
N LYS A 235 -3.17 18.29 7.42
CA LYS A 235 -3.97 19.12 6.49
C LYS A 235 -3.12 19.80 5.42
N VAL A 236 -1.92 20.21 5.77
CA VAL A 236 -1.03 20.87 4.78
C VAL A 236 -0.49 19.87 3.78
N ILE A 237 -0.06 18.68 4.23
CA ILE A 237 0.53 17.70 3.33
C ILE A 237 -0.50 16.96 2.46
N GLN A 238 -1.78 16.94 2.86
CA GLN A 238 -2.83 16.17 2.18
C GLN A 238 -2.98 16.53 0.70
N SER A 239 -2.75 17.78 0.31
CA SER A 239 -2.95 18.24 -1.07
C SER A 239 -1.97 17.63 -2.07
N GLY A 240 -0.81 17.16 -1.61
CA GLY A 240 0.22 16.54 -2.44
C GLY A 240 0.56 15.11 -2.05
N CYS A 241 0.05 14.64 -0.92
CA CYS A 241 0.36 13.32 -0.39
C CYS A 241 -0.40 12.21 -1.13
N ILE A 242 0.31 11.19 -1.54
CA ILE A 242 -0.27 9.95 -2.08
C ILE A 242 -0.20 8.85 -1.04
N ARG A 243 0.93 8.72 -0.36
CA ARG A 243 1.14 7.76 0.71
C ARG A 243 1.95 8.38 1.82
N SER A 244 1.57 8.13 3.06
CA SER A 244 2.43 8.41 4.22
C SER A 244 2.40 7.23 5.18
N LYS A 245 3.56 6.94 5.80
CA LYS A 245 3.65 5.89 6.81
C LYS A 245 4.84 6.13 7.73
N GLY A 246 4.67 5.86 9.01
CA GLY A 246 5.75 5.89 10.00
C GLY A 246 5.25 6.22 11.39
N TYR A 247 6.19 6.50 12.29
CA TYR A 247 5.90 6.67 13.71
C TYR A 247 6.12 8.11 14.15
N ILE A 248 5.22 8.60 15.00
CA ILE A 248 5.25 9.95 15.52
C ILE A 248 5.11 9.91 17.05
N ASN A 249 5.98 10.65 17.75
CA ASN A 249 5.93 10.81 19.18
C ASN A 249 5.13 12.06 19.57
N LEU A 250 4.08 11.90 20.36
CA LEU A 250 3.20 12.98 20.78
C LEU A 250 3.64 13.58 22.13
N THR A 251 3.30 14.84 22.35
CA THR A 251 3.54 15.53 23.65
C THR A 251 2.80 14.91 24.84
N SER A 252 1.73 14.13 24.56
CA SER A 252 1.03 13.35 25.58
C SER A 252 1.82 12.15 26.11
N GLY A 253 2.96 11.83 25.48
CA GLY A 253 3.71 10.59 25.74
C GLY A 253 3.25 9.42 24.89
N ALA A 254 2.11 9.54 24.20
CA ALA A 254 1.65 8.52 23.26
C ALA A 254 2.52 8.48 22.01
N LYS A 255 2.64 7.30 21.43
CA LYS A 255 3.30 7.05 20.13
C LYS A 255 2.27 6.56 19.17
N VAL A 256 2.24 7.14 17.99
CA VAL A 256 1.25 6.78 16.98
C VAL A 256 1.93 6.30 15.69
N LEU A 257 1.36 5.27 15.10
CA LEU A 257 1.61 4.87 13.73
C LEU A 257 0.74 5.74 12.82
N LEU A 258 1.38 6.57 12.02
CA LEU A 258 0.72 7.29 10.94
C LEU A 258 0.61 6.35 9.73
N GLN A 259 -0.58 6.23 9.20
CA GLN A 259 -0.83 5.66 7.87
C GLN A 259 -1.72 6.64 7.11
N GLY A 260 -1.31 6.98 5.89
CA GLY A 260 -2.06 7.92 5.06
C GLY A 260 -2.10 7.47 3.61
N ILE A 261 -3.24 7.71 2.98
CA ILE A 261 -3.40 7.66 1.54
C ILE A 261 -4.24 8.86 1.11
N PHE A 262 -3.68 9.71 0.25
CA PHE A 262 -4.26 10.99 -0.15
C PHE A 262 -4.62 11.86 1.07
N ASP A 263 -5.88 12.21 1.23
CA ASP A 263 -6.41 13.02 2.33
C ASP A 263 -6.89 12.19 3.53
N GLN A 264 -6.83 10.87 3.45
CA GLN A 264 -7.18 9.97 4.56
C GLN A 264 -5.95 9.63 5.39
N PHE A 265 -5.95 10.05 6.64
CA PHE A 265 -4.90 9.72 7.60
C PHE A 265 -5.51 8.97 8.78
N THR A 266 -4.86 7.88 9.17
CA THR A 266 -5.15 7.14 10.39
C THR A 266 -3.98 7.26 11.35
N LEU A 267 -4.28 7.43 12.62
CA LEU A 267 -3.32 7.47 13.72
C LEU A 267 -3.68 6.37 14.70
N GLN A 268 -2.84 5.34 14.76
CA GLN A 268 -3.03 4.21 15.65
C GLN A 268 -1.99 4.26 16.78
N GLU A 269 -2.44 4.23 18.03
CA GLU A 269 -1.54 4.20 19.17
C GLU A 269 -0.75 2.89 19.24
N VAL A 270 0.56 2.97 19.56
CA VAL A 270 1.50 1.84 19.58
C VAL A 270 2.21 1.77 20.91
N GLU A 271 2.00 0.68 21.66
CA GLU A 271 2.49 0.55 23.03
C GLU A 271 4.01 0.29 23.18
N LYS A 272 4.67 -0.33 22.20
CA LYS A 272 6.02 -0.92 22.37
C LYS A 272 7.11 -0.36 21.45
N PHE A 273 6.91 0.81 20.88
CA PHE A 273 7.90 1.36 19.96
C PHE A 273 8.78 2.41 20.65
N VAL A 274 10.10 2.17 20.71
CA VAL A 274 11.09 3.11 21.28
C VAL A 274 12.01 3.59 20.16
N ALA A 275 11.58 4.62 19.44
CA ALA A 275 12.40 5.30 18.43
C ALA A 275 11.97 6.77 18.31
N PRO A 276 12.83 7.66 17.78
CA PRO A 276 12.42 9.02 17.43
C PRO A 276 11.28 9.01 16.40
N THR A 277 10.62 10.15 16.25
CA THR A 277 9.66 10.35 15.15
C THR A 277 10.37 10.14 13.81
N GLU A 278 9.84 9.23 13.01
CA GLU A 278 10.31 8.97 11.65
C GLU A 278 9.14 8.48 10.79
N PHE A 279 8.84 9.22 9.73
CA PHE A 279 7.83 8.84 8.74
C PHE A 279 8.19 9.34 7.35
N VAL A 280 7.66 8.68 6.35
CA VAL A 280 7.81 9.05 4.95
C VAL A 280 6.51 9.66 4.42
N VAL A 281 6.65 10.64 3.55
CA VAL A 281 5.56 11.17 2.72
C VAL A 281 5.97 10.99 1.26
N ILE A 282 5.12 10.33 0.48
CA ILE A 282 5.30 10.09 -0.95
C ILE A 282 4.19 10.83 -1.68
N GLY A 283 4.56 11.61 -2.70
CA GLY A 283 3.56 12.38 -3.44
C GLY A 283 4.17 13.30 -4.49
N SER A 284 3.34 14.20 -5.01
CA SER A 284 3.75 15.28 -5.89
C SER A 284 3.76 16.59 -5.09
N PHE A 285 4.92 17.18 -4.92
CA PHE A 285 5.11 18.33 -4.07
C PHE A 285 5.48 19.58 -4.88
N PRO A 286 5.00 20.77 -4.49
CA PRO A 286 5.49 22.00 -5.08
C PRO A 286 7.02 22.11 -4.91
N GLU A 287 7.71 22.55 -5.93
CA GLU A 287 9.15 22.78 -5.88
C GLU A 287 9.52 23.64 -4.64
N ALA A 288 10.55 23.22 -3.91
CA ALA A 288 11.09 23.88 -2.71
C ALA A 288 10.32 23.75 -1.39
N GLN A 289 9.21 22.99 -1.30
CA GLN A 289 8.56 22.83 0.00
C GLN A 289 9.20 21.68 0.80
N SER A 290 9.93 22.01 1.87
CA SER A 290 10.48 21.02 2.80
C SER A 290 9.47 20.70 3.90
N TYR A 291 8.89 19.51 3.85
CA TYR A 291 8.00 19.04 4.91
C TYR A 291 8.73 18.78 6.23
N GLN A 292 10.04 18.50 6.18
CA GLN A 292 10.87 18.45 7.38
C GLN A 292 10.81 19.78 8.17
N LYS A 293 11.07 20.91 7.48
CA LYS A 293 11.02 22.24 8.12
C LYS A 293 9.62 22.57 8.64
N LEU A 294 8.60 22.21 7.87
CA LEU A 294 7.23 22.44 8.26
C LEU A 294 6.87 21.64 9.51
N PHE A 295 7.25 20.38 9.57
CA PHE A 295 7.03 19.52 10.74
C PHE A 295 7.78 20.06 11.97
N ASP A 296 9.05 20.45 11.81
CA ASP A 296 9.86 21.01 12.90
C ASP A 296 9.26 22.30 13.48
N ASN A 297 8.61 23.12 12.65
CA ASN A 297 7.90 24.31 13.10
C ASN A 297 6.61 24.00 13.88
N CYS A 298 5.99 22.83 13.63
CA CYS A 298 4.82 22.36 14.36
C CYS A 298 5.17 21.67 15.67
N CYS A 299 6.42 21.26 15.87
CA CYS A 299 6.88 20.60 17.08
C CYS A 299 7.03 21.57 18.25
N SER A 300 6.88 21.07 19.46
CA SER A 300 7.18 21.81 20.69
C SER A 300 8.67 22.19 20.75
N LYS A 301 8.96 23.38 21.25
CA LYS A 301 10.33 23.87 21.44
C LYS A 301 11.07 23.07 22.49
#